data_35222933ddf99674b20a6feb3fb4c559
#
_entry.id   35222933ddf99674b20a6feb3fb4c559
#
_cell.length_a   1.000
_cell.length_b   1.000
_cell.length_c   1.000
_cell.angle_alpha   90.00
_cell.angle_beta   90.00
_cell.angle_gamma   90.00
#
_symmetry.space_group_name_H-M   'P 1'
#
loop_
_entity.id
_entity.type
_entity.pdbx_description
1 polymer ?
#
loop_
_entity_poly.entity_id
_entity_poly.type
_entity_poly.pdbx_seq_one_letter_code
_entity_poly.pdbx_strand_id
1 'polypeptide(L)'
;MAYGPAEKRIHKNSYGRCLSFLLASQGFEFTMEAVSSSGRADIIAKHPAMVCIFELKVDEPVDVAFKQIREKGYAEPYRADDRPIWFIGLSFNSKTRELVDFGVEKF
;
A
#
# COMPACT_ATOMS: atom_id res chain seq x y z
N MET A 1 4.17 3.46 23.63
CA MET A 1 3.01 2.55 23.70
C MET A 1 2.60 2.16 22.28
N ALA A 2 2.50 0.87 22.01
CA ALA A 2 2.06 0.39 20.70
C ALA A 2 0.53 0.52 20.57
N TYR A 3 0.05 0.82 19.38
CA TYR A 3 -1.37 0.83 19.11
C TYR A 3 -1.92 -0.59 18.98
N GLY A 4 -3.17 -0.78 19.40
CA GLY A 4 -3.91 -2.00 19.09
C GLY A 4 -4.29 -2.08 17.61
N PRO A 5 -4.78 -3.24 17.12
CA PRO A 5 -5.12 -3.41 15.71
C PRO A 5 -6.13 -2.40 15.15
N ALA A 6 -7.14 -2.03 15.95
CA ALA A 6 -8.15 -1.06 15.54
C ALA A 6 -7.54 0.35 15.39
N GLU A 7 -6.67 0.74 16.32
CA GLU A 7 -6.00 2.03 16.28
C GLU A 7 -5.05 2.12 15.09
N LYS A 8 -4.29 1.07 14.83
CA LYS A 8 -3.42 0.99 13.64
C LYS A 8 -4.22 1.17 12.36
N ARG A 9 -5.40 0.55 12.27
CA ARG A 9 -6.27 0.68 11.10
C ARG A 9 -6.72 2.12 10.88
N ILE A 10 -7.12 2.82 11.94
CA ILE A 10 -7.52 4.23 11.85
C ILE A 10 -6.39 5.09 11.30
N HIS A 11 -5.17 4.90 11.80
CA HIS A 11 -4.00 5.63 11.32
C HIS A 11 -3.68 5.30 9.86
N LYS A 12 -3.73 4.03 9.48
CA LYS A 12 -3.53 3.61 8.08
C LYS A 12 -4.54 4.28 7.16
N ASN A 13 -5.82 4.35 7.55
CA ASN A 13 -6.86 4.99 6.75
C ASN A 13 -6.58 6.48 6.54
N SER A 14 -6.12 7.18 7.57
CA SER A 14 -5.77 8.61 7.48
C SER A 14 -4.61 8.83 6.51
N TYR A 15 -3.55 8.03 6.62
CA TYR A 15 -2.40 8.11 5.72
C TYR A 15 -2.81 7.73 4.29
N GLY A 16 -3.64 6.71 4.14
CA GLY A 16 -4.13 6.27 2.84
C GLY A 16 -4.94 7.34 2.13
N ARG A 17 -5.76 8.08 2.85
CA ARG A 17 -6.54 9.19 2.26
C ARG A 17 -5.64 10.30 1.74
N CYS A 18 -4.65 10.71 2.53
CA CYS A 18 -3.68 11.72 2.08
C CYS A 18 -2.94 11.25 0.83
N LEU A 19 -2.47 10.02 0.83
CA LEU A 19 -1.77 9.44 -0.30
C LEU A 19 -2.67 9.38 -1.54
N SER A 20 -3.95 9.02 -1.37
CA SER A 20 -4.90 8.94 -2.46
C SER A 20 -5.12 10.28 -3.14
N PHE A 21 -5.17 11.37 -2.39
CA PHE A 21 -5.23 12.71 -2.95
C PHE A 21 -4.04 13.01 -3.85
N LEU A 22 -2.84 12.67 -3.37
CA LEU A 22 -1.60 12.88 -4.15
C LEU A 22 -1.62 12.05 -5.42
N LEU A 23 -2.02 10.79 -5.33
CA LEU A 23 -2.10 9.89 -6.48
C LEU A 23 -3.12 10.38 -7.51
N ALA A 24 -4.29 10.81 -7.07
CA ALA A 24 -5.32 11.33 -7.95
C ALA A 24 -4.84 12.57 -8.71
N SER A 25 -4.09 13.46 -8.04
CA SER A 25 -3.51 14.65 -8.65
C SER A 25 -2.49 14.32 -9.75
N GLN A 26 -1.92 13.12 -9.74
CA GLN A 26 -0.95 12.65 -10.73
C GLN A 26 -1.57 11.74 -11.81
N GLY A 27 -2.89 11.66 -11.87
CA GLY A 27 -3.58 10.89 -12.90
C GLY A 27 -3.76 9.40 -12.57
N PHE A 28 -3.61 9.00 -11.32
CA PHE A 28 -3.90 7.63 -10.91
C PHE A 28 -5.36 7.45 -10.57
N GLU A 29 -5.92 6.31 -11.00
CA GLU A 29 -7.15 5.78 -10.43
C GLU A 29 -6.77 4.87 -9.28
N PHE A 30 -7.43 4.98 -8.14
CA PHE A 30 -7.07 4.19 -6.97
C PHE A 30 -8.28 3.50 -6.35
N THR A 31 -8.02 2.36 -5.70
CA THR A 31 -8.97 1.63 -4.87
C THR A 31 -8.31 1.42 -3.51
N MET A 32 -8.95 1.92 -2.46
CA MET A 32 -8.49 1.69 -1.10
C MET A 32 -9.03 0.35 -0.60
N GLU A 33 -8.18 -0.36 0.16
CA GLU A 33 -8.51 -1.69 0.68
C GLU A 33 -9.04 -2.64 -0.40
N ALA A 34 -8.32 -2.71 -1.52
CA ALA A 34 -8.71 -3.55 -2.65
C ALA A 34 -8.73 -5.03 -2.26
N VAL A 35 -9.86 -5.67 -2.44
CA VAL A 35 -10.06 -7.08 -2.07
C VAL A 35 -9.73 -7.97 -3.26
N SER A 36 -8.97 -9.05 -3.00
CA SER A 36 -8.74 -10.14 -3.94
C SER A 36 -9.13 -11.46 -3.29
N SER A 37 -9.07 -12.55 -4.06
CA SER A 37 -9.31 -13.90 -3.51
C SER A 37 -8.31 -14.30 -2.42
N SER A 38 -7.13 -13.70 -2.44
CA SER A 38 -6.02 -14.01 -1.51
C SER A 38 -5.93 -13.06 -0.33
N GLY A 39 -6.68 -11.96 -0.32
CA GLY A 39 -6.60 -10.98 0.73
C GLY A 39 -6.96 -9.58 0.27
N ARG A 40 -6.46 -8.57 0.99
CA ARG A 40 -6.80 -7.18 0.78
C ARG A 40 -5.54 -6.31 0.79
N ALA A 41 -5.25 -5.67 -0.33
CA ALA A 41 -4.20 -4.65 -0.40
C ALA A 41 -4.73 -3.33 0.18
N ASP A 42 -3.86 -2.53 0.78
CA ASP A 42 -4.28 -1.23 1.33
C ASP A 42 -4.71 -0.27 0.21
N ILE A 43 -3.91 -0.15 -0.83
CA ILE A 43 -4.24 0.69 -1.98
C ILE A 43 -3.76 0.01 -3.26
N ILE A 44 -4.60 0.01 -4.27
CA ILE A 44 -4.21 -0.30 -5.64
C ILE A 44 -4.38 0.97 -6.47
N ALA A 45 -3.31 1.46 -7.06
CA ALA A 45 -3.32 2.66 -7.88
C ALA A 45 -2.95 2.31 -9.32
N LYS A 46 -3.80 2.70 -10.25
CA LYS A 46 -3.61 2.42 -11.68
C LYS A 46 -3.35 3.70 -12.44
N HIS A 47 -2.33 3.67 -13.26
CA HIS A 47 -1.97 4.74 -14.17
C HIS A 47 -1.88 4.12 -15.58
N PRO A 48 -2.07 4.87 -16.67
CA PRO A 48 -1.89 4.31 -18.02
C PRO A 48 -0.53 3.62 -18.23
N ALA A 49 0.50 4.05 -17.51
CA ALA A 49 1.86 3.51 -17.65
C ALA A 49 2.23 2.42 -16.64
N MET A 50 1.46 2.22 -15.54
CA MET A 50 1.86 1.31 -14.48
C MET A 50 0.71 0.96 -13.53
N VAL A 51 0.88 -0.13 -12.79
CA VAL A 51 0.02 -0.48 -11.66
C VAL A 51 0.88 -0.45 -10.40
N CYS A 52 0.43 0.25 -9.37
CA CYS A 52 1.13 0.34 -8.09
C CYS A 52 0.31 -0.31 -6.98
N ILE A 53 0.92 -1.18 -6.22
CA ILE A 53 0.30 -1.85 -5.08
C ILE A 53 0.99 -1.33 -3.81
N PHE A 54 0.22 -0.67 -2.98
CA PHE A 54 0.72 -0.06 -1.75
C PHE A 54 0.32 -0.89 -0.54
N GLU A 55 1.25 -1.09 0.36
CA GLU A 55 1.00 -1.66 1.68
C GLU A 55 1.57 -0.71 2.72
N LEU A 56 0.72 -0.26 3.63
CA LEU A 56 1.07 0.67 4.68
C LEU A 56 1.26 -0.08 5.99
N LYS A 57 2.32 0.22 6.70
CA LYS A 57 2.62 -0.34 8.02
C LYS A 57 2.77 0.78 9.04
N VAL A 58 2.35 0.50 10.27
CA VAL A 58 2.48 1.40 11.40
C VAL A 58 3.30 0.68 12.47
N ASP A 59 4.45 1.26 12.84
CA ASP A 59 5.39 0.69 13.82
C ASP A 59 5.94 -0.70 13.41
N GLU A 60 5.97 -0.98 12.11
CA GLU A 60 6.54 -2.20 11.56
C GLU A 60 7.48 -1.85 10.41
N PRO A 61 8.54 -2.65 10.18
CA PRO A 61 9.46 -2.38 9.07
C PRO A 61 8.82 -2.62 7.70
N VAL A 62 9.34 -1.95 6.71
CA VAL A 62 8.88 -2.04 5.31
C VAL A 62 8.95 -3.48 4.77
N ASP A 63 9.90 -4.28 5.22
CA ASP A 63 10.02 -5.68 4.78
C ASP A 63 8.75 -6.50 5.06
N VAL A 64 8.04 -6.17 6.12
CA VAL A 64 6.76 -6.81 6.45
C VAL A 64 5.71 -6.50 5.37
N ALA A 65 5.72 -5.27 4.86
CA ALA A 65 4.81 -4.87 3.79
C ALA A 65 5.06 -5.69 2.51
N PHE A 66 6.31 -5.80 2.09
CA PHE A 66 6.66 -6.57 0.90
C PHE A 66 6.34 -8.04 1.03
N LYS A 67 6.64 -8.62 2.19
CA LYS A 67 6.31 -10.01 2.48
C LYS A 67 4.81 -10.25 2.36
N GLN A 68 3.99 -9.36 2.90
CA GLN A 68 2.55 -9.46 2.84
C GLN A 68 2.02 -9.37 1.41
N ILE A 69 2.52 -8.43 0.60
CA ILE A 69 2.12 -8.29 -0.80
C ILE A 69 2.38 -9.59 -1.57
N ARG A 70 3.56 -10.19 -1.36
CA ARG A 70 3.94 -11.43 -2.04
C ARG A 70 3.12 -12.62 -1.57
N GLU A 71 3.01 -12.83 -0.26
CA GLU A 71 2.31 -13.98 0.32
C GLU A 71 0.82 -13.95 0.03
N LYS A 72 0.22 -12.77 0.00
CA LYS A 72 -1.21 -12.61 -0.27
C LYS A 72 -1.55 -12.54 -1.75
N GLY A 73 -0.55 -12.50 -2.63
CA GLY A 73 -0.76 -12.52 -4.07
C GLY A 73 -1.54 -11.32 -4.59
N TYR A 74 -1.33 -10.15 -4.06
CA TYR A 74 -2.08 -8.94 -4.46
C TYR A 74 -1.86 -8.58 -5.92
N ALA A 75 -0.73 -8.96 -6.51
CA ALA A 75 -0.41 -8.68 -7.91
C ALA A 75 -1.10 -9.63 -8.89
N GLU A 76 -1.60 -10.79 -8.43
CA GLU A 76 -2.14 -11.82 -9.32
C GLU A 76 -3.25 -11.33 -10.26
N PRO A 77 -4.21 -10.49 -9.81
CA PRO A 77 -5.24 -9.97 -10.71
C PRO A 77 -4.70 -9.12 -11.87
N TYR A 78 -3.47 -8.63 -11.76
CA TYR A 78 -2.85 -7.72 -12.75
C TYR A 78 -1.75 -8.39 -13.55
N ARG A 79 -1.49 -9.68 -13.35
CA ARG A 79 -0.39 -10.41 -13.99
C ARG A 79 -0.49 -10.40 -15.52
N ALA A 80 -1.69 -10.42 -16.06
CA ALA A 80 -1.92 -10.41 -17.50
C ALA A 80 -1.93 -8.99 -18.10
N ASP A 81 -1.79 -7.97 -17.27
CA ASP A 81 -1.74 -6.57 -17.70
C ASP A 81 -0.35 -6.29 -18.28
N ASP A 82 -0.30 -5.60 -19.42
CA ASP A 82 0.97 -5.26 -20.07
C ASP A 82 1.77 -4.19 -19.32
N ARG A 83 1.14 -3.50 -18.38
CA ARG A 83 1.79 -2.45 -17.60
C ARG A 83 2.71 -3.05 -16.55
N PRO A 84 3.86 -2.42 -16.26
CA PRO A 84 4.68 -2.85 -15.14
C PRO A 84 3.92 -2.69 -13.82
N ILE A 85 4.16 -3.62 -12.89
CA ILE A 85 3.56 -3.64 -11.57
C ILE A 85 4.65 -3.32 -10.55
N TRP A 86 4.37 -2.35 -9.68
CA TRP A 86 5.30 -1.92 -8.65
C TRP A 86 4.70 -2.16 -7.27
N PHE A 87 5.50 -2.71 -6.38
CA PHE A 87 5.16 -2.85 -4.96
C PHE A 87 5.76 -1.68 -4.20
N ILE A 88 4.94 -0.99 -3.42
CA ILE A 88 5.38 0.16 -2.63
C ILE A 88 5.00 -0.10 -1.18
N GLY A 89 6.01 -0.20 -0.33
CA GLY A 89 5.83 -0.33 1.12
C GLY A 89 6.11 1.00 1.80
N LEU A 90 5.24 1.39 2.72
CA LEU A 90 5.38 2.61 3.50
C LEU A 90 5.27 2.26 4.98
N SER A 91 6.21 2.75 5.78
CA SER A 91 6.21 2.53 7.23
C SER A 91 6.13 3.85 7.97
N PHE A 92 5.14 3.98 8.84
CA PHE A 92 4.87 5.18 9.62
C PHE A 92 5.14 4.92 11.10
N ASN A 93 5.57 5.96 11.79
CA ASN A 93 5.72 5.94 13.25
C ASN A 93 4.44 6.46 13.89
N SER A 94 3.84 5.68 14.79
CA SER A 94 2.58 6.05 15.44
C SER A 94 2.68 7.24 16.36
N LYS A 95 3.83 7.47 16.96
CA LYS A 95 4.05 8.57 17.91
C LYS A 95 4.30 9.90 17.19
N THR A 96 5.18 9.90 16.19
CA THR A 96 5.53 11.11 15.46
C THR A 96 4.62 11.35 14.27
N ARG A 97 3.93 10.29 13.80
CA ARG A 97 3.07 10.28 12.60
C ARG A 97 3.84 10.57 11.32
N GLU A 98 5.14 10.34 11.34
CA GLU A 98 6.00 10.54 10.19
C GLU A 98 6.21 9.25 9.42
N LEU A 99 6.42 9.38 8.12
CA LEU A 99 6.94 8.30 7.29
C LEU A 99 8.40 8.09 7.68
N VAL A 100 8.74 6.92 8.18
CA VAL A 100 10.10 6.62 8.67
C VAL A 100 10.89 5.73 7.72
N ASP A 101 10.21 5.03 6.83
CA ASP A 101 10.86 4.19 5.83
C ASP A 101 9.92 3.92 4.66
N PHE A 102 10.50 3.66 3.50
CA PHE A 102 9.74 3.24 2.34
C PHE A 102 10.61 2.36 1.45
N GLY A 103 9.97 1.59 0.61
CA GLY A 103 10.66 0.80 -0.39
C GLY A 103 9.80 0.62 -1.63
N VAL A 104 10.47 0.38 -2.76
CA VAL A 104 9.82 0.15 -4.04
C VAL A 104 10.47 -1.08 -4.68
N GLU A 105 9.64 -2.04 -5.08
CA GLU A 105 10.12 -3.23 -5.77
C GLU A 105 9.29 -3.47 -7.04
N LYS A 106 9.94 -3.91 -8.11
CA LYS A 106 9.25 -4.31 -9.32
C LYS A 106 8.81 -5.78 -9.20
N PHE A 107 7.55 -6.03 -9.55
CA PHE A 107 7.01 -7.38 -9.62
C PHE A 107 7.56 -8.13 -10.84
#